data_f28b3122b90e8e9d0ccd099b47eeb201
#
_entry.id   f28b3122b90e8e9d0ccd099b47eeb201
#
_cell.length_a   1.000
_cell.length_b   1.000
_cell.length_c   1.000
_cell.angle_alpha   90.00
_cell.angle_beta   90.00
_cell.angle_gamma   90.00
#
_symmetry.space_group_name_H-M   'P 1'
#
loop_
_entity.id
_entity.type
_entity.pdbx_description
1 polymer ?
#
loop_
_entity_poly.entity_id
_entity_poly.type
_entity_poly.pdbx_seq_one_letter_code
_entity_poly.pdbx_strand_id
1 'polypeptide(L)'
;FSNSFVSNSFTNFFKILILLGTLFVMFITQDFIKEMKINYFEYPLLLLFSVLGMFFMISSNDLMSFYLGLELQSLALYILASFDRDNLKSNESGIKYFILSALSSGLLLYGCSLLYGFTGSTNFEEINLKMEVENTGAIFAMVFILAGLAFKVSAVPFHMWTPDVYQGSPS
;
A
#
# COMPACT_ATOMS: atom_id res chain seq x y z
N PHE A 1 22.57 -2.30 -4.30
CA PHE A 1 21.31 -1.58 -4.56
C PHE A 1 21.37 -0.11 -4.08
N SER A 2 22.54 0.57 -4.26
CA SER A 2 22.71 2.04 -4.06
C SER A 2 22.04 2.61 -2.79
N ASN A 3 22.08 1.89 -1.67
CA ASN A 3 21.46 2.29 -0.40
C ASN A 3 19.90 2.45 -0.41
N SER A 4 19.20 1.87 -1.42
CA SER A 4 17.74 1.96 -1.52
C SER A 4 17.00 1.14 -0.46
N PHE A 5 17.65 0.17 0.18
CA PHE A 5 17.08 -0.68 1.23
C PHE A 5 17.98 -0.75 2.45
N VAL A 6 17.35 -0.67 3.62
CA VAL A 6 18.01 -0.76 4.92
C VAL A 6 17.47 -1.96 5.70
N SER A 7 18.38 -2.70 6.34
CA SER A 7 18.02 -3.81 7.22
C SER A 7 18.61 -3.55 8.61
N ASN A 8 17.77 -3.09 9.52
CA ASN A 8 18.11 -2.80 10.91
C ASN A 8 17.29 -3.69 11.85
N SER A 9 17.65 -3.72 13.13
CA SER A 9 16.88 -4.44 14.15
C SER A 9 15.42 -4.01 14.20
N PHE A 10 15.13 -2.73 13.96
CA PHE A 10 13.79 -2.17 13.86
C PHE A 10 13.01 -2.76 12.67
N THR A 11 13.59 -2.74 11.46
CA THR A 11 12.95 -3.29 10.27
C THR A 11 12.69 -4.79 10.38
N ASN A 12 13.64 -5.53 10.97
CA ASN A 12 13.51 -6.97 11.20
C ASN A 12 12.40 -7.29 12.21
N PHE A 13 12.25 -6.49 13.27
CA PHE A 13 11.16 -6.64 14.23
C PHE A 13 9.79 -6.52 13.55
N PHE A 14 9.57 -5.48 12.73
CA PHE A 14 8.31 -5.31 12.01
C PHE A 14 8.05 -6.40 10.98
N LYS A 15 9.10 -6.90 10.29
CA LYS A 15 8.95 -8.04 9.37
C LYS A 15 8.49 -9.30 10.09
N ILE A 16 9.05 -9.60 11.27
CA ILE A 16 8.62 -10.75 12.08
C ILE A 16 7.17 -10.57 12.53
N LEU A 17 6.78 -9.37 12.95
CA LEU A 17 5.42 -9.08 13.37
C LEU A 17 4.41 -9.27 12.22
N ILE A 18 4.74 -8.82 11.01
CA ILE A 18 3.92 -9.04 9.81
C ILE A 18 3.79 -10.54 9.50
N LEU A 19 4.90 -11.29 9.56
CA LEU A 19 4.87 -12.75 9.31
C LEU A 19 3.98 -13.47 10.32
N LEU A 20 4.08 -13.14 11.60
CA LEU A 20 3.21 -13.70 12.63
C LEU A 20 1.74 -13.36 12.38
N GLY A 21 1.44 -12.11 12.04
CA GLY A 21 0.09 -11.68 11.69
C GLY A 21 -0.47 -12.42 10.46
N THR A 22 0.34 -12.58 9.41
CA THR A 22 -0.10 -13.30 8.20
C THR A 22 -0.31 -14.78 8.44
N LEU A 23 0.53 -15.43 9.24
CA LEU A 23 0.31 -16.81 9.67
C LEU A 23 -1.01 -16.95 10.42
N PHE A 24 -1.30 -16.03 11.34
CA PHE A 24 -2.54 -16.03 12.09
C PHE A 24 -3.75 -15.85 11.19
N VAL A 25 -3.70 -14.92 10.25
CA VAL A 25 -4.76 -14.72 9.24
C VAL A 25 -4.95 -15.96 8.39
N MET A 26 -3.88 -16.59 7.91
CA MET A 26 -3.97 -17.81 7.11
C MET A 26 -4.64 -18.96 7.87
N PHE A 27 -4.38 -19.10 9.18
CA PHE A 27 -5.04 -20.12 9.99
C PHE A 27 -6.55 -19.89 10.13
N ILE A 28 -6.94 -18.65 10.44
CA ILE A 28 -8.36 -18.31 10.61
C ILE A 28 -9.14 -18.45 9.29
N THR A 29 -8.51 -18.05 8.19
CA THR A 29 -9.20 -17.96 6.89
C THR A 29 -9.38 -19.34 6.21
N GLN A 30 -8.69 -20.40 6.67
CA GLN A 30 -8.80 -21.73 6.05
C GLN A 30 -10.22 -22.29 6.01
N ASP A 31 -10.95 -22.18 7.10
CA ASP A 31 -12.31 -22.70 7.18
C ASP A 31 -13.29 -21.82 6.40
N PHE A 32 -13.12 -20.52 6.42
CA PHE A 32 -13.88 -19.56 5.64
C PHE A 32 -13.78 -19.82 4.12
N ILE A 33 -12.56 -20.03 3.61
CA ILE A 33 -12.33 -20.34 2.19
C ILE A 33 -13.02 -21.63 1.76
N LYS A 34 -13.05 -22.67 2.65
CA LYS A 34 -13.74 -23.93 2.39
C LYS A 34 -15.25 -23.75 2.27
N GLU A 35 -15.86 -22.96 3.12
CA GLU A 35 -17.29 -22.67 3.10
C GLU A 35 -17.70 -21.90 1.84
N MET A 36 -16.92 -20.94 1.42
CA MET A 36 -17.17 -20.12 0.23
C MET A 36 -16.96 -20.86 -1.10
N LYS A 37 -16.39 -22.08 -1.10
CA LYS A 37 -16.03 -22.86 -2.30
C LYS A 37 -15.17 -22.10 -3.30
N ILE A 38 -14.36 -21.16 -2.83
CA ILE A 38 -13.50 -20.31 -3.63
C ILE A 38 -12.17 -21.03 -3.89
N ASN A 39 -11.48 -20.70 -5.00
CA ASN A 39 -10.21 -21.33 -5.38
C ASN A 39 -9.13 -21.16 -4.31
N TYR A 40 -8.80 -22.23 -3.63
CA TYR A 40 -7.87 -22.26 -2.49
C TYR A 40 -6.46 -21.77 -2.79
N PHE A 41 -6.00 -21.88 -4.03
CA PHE A 41 -4.60 -21.60 -4.37
C PHE A 41 -4.31 -20.12 -4.55
N GLU A 42 -5.24 -19.36 -5.09
CA GLU A 42 -5.03 -17.94 -5.43
C GLU A 42 -4.96 -17.06 -4.17
N TYR A 43 -5.74 -17.37 -3.15
CA TYR A 43 -5.85 -16.56 -1.93
C TYR A 43 -4.52 -16.46 -1.14
N PRO A 44 -3.85 -17.57 -0.76
CA PRO A 44 -2.56 -17.50 -0.09
C PRO A 44 -1.48 -16.79 -0.91
N LEU A 45 -1.51 -16.97 -2.23
CA LEU A 45 -0.57 -16.34 -3.14
C LEU A 45 -0.71 -14.81 -3.13
N LEU A 46 -1.95 -14.30 -3.17
CA LEU A 46 -2.23 -12.86 -3.07
C LEU A 46 -1.83 -12.30 -1.70
N LEU A 47 -2.08 -13.04 -0.61
CA LEU A 47 -1.59 -12.65 0.70
C LEU A 47 -0.07 -12.54 0.75
N LEU A 48 0.66 -13.49 0.15
CA LEU A 48 2.12 -13.45 0.08
C LEU A 48 2.63 -12.25 -0.73
N PHE A 49 1.97 -11.89 -1.83
CA PHE A 49 2.31 -10.66 -2.58
C PHE A 49 2.08 -9.41 -1.75
N SER A 50 1.00 -9.36 -0.97
CA SER A 50 0.75 -8.25 -0.04
C SER A 50 1.86 -8.15 1.01
N VAL A 51 2.29 -9.27 1.60
CA VAL A 51 3.40 -9.34 2.56
C VAL A 51 4.72 -8.88 1.96
N LEU A 52 5.02 -9.30 0.73
CA LEU A 52 6.21 -8.82 0.01
C LEU A 52 6.19 -7.31 -0.17
N GLY A 53 5.05 -6.73 -0.55
CA GLY A 53 4.89 -5.28 -0.64
C GLY A 53 5.17 -4.58 0.70
N MET A 54 4.64 -5.11 1.81
CA MET A 54 4.91 -4.60 3.16
C MET A 54 6.39 -4.69 3.52
N PHE A 55 7.09 -5.76 3.14
CA PHE A 55 8.53 -5.91 3.38
C PHE A 55 9.35 -4.89 2.61
N PHE A 56 8.98 -4.62 1.35
CA PHE A 56 9.63 -3.58 0.56
C PHE A 56 9.45 -2.21 1.21
N MET A 57 8.22 -1.87 1.65
CA MET A 57 7.95 -0.59 2.32
C MET A 57 8.80 -0.41 3.59
N ILE A 58 8.82 -1.42 4.48
CA ILE A 58 9.54 -1.34 5.76
C ILE A 58 11.05 -1.23 5.56
N SER A 59 11.57 -1.83 4.50
CA SER A 59 13.01 -1.81 4.23
C SER A 59 13.43 -0.65 3.34
N SER A 60 12.49 0.11 2.77
CA SER A 60 12.81 1.17 1.82
C SER A 60 13.53 2.33 2.49
N ASN A 61 14.59 2.82 1.86
CA ASN A 61 15.30 4.06 2.19
C ASN A 61 15.21 5.09 1.07
N ASP A 62 14.26 4.86 0.15
CA ASP A 62 14.10 5.60 -1.09
C ASP A 62 12.62 5.74 -1.40
N LEU A 63 12.19 6.92 -1.87
CA LEU A 63 10.80 7.23 -2.21
C LEU A 63 10.21 6.27 -3.26
N MET A 64 11.00 5.92 -4.28
CA MET A 64 10.53 5.03 -5.35
C MET A 64 10.37 3.60 -4.85
N SER A 65 11.32 3.11 -4.05
CA SER A 65 11.23 1.78 -3.43
C SER A 65 10.03 1.69 -2.48
N PHE A 66 9.78 2.74 -1.72
CA PHE A 66 8.60 2.84 -0.85
C PHE A 66 7.30 2.81 -1.66
N TYR A 67 7.21 3.62 -2.72
CA TYR A 67 6.06 3.66 -3.62
C TYR A 67 5.77 2.30 -4.25
N LEU A 68 6.80 1.63 -4.80
CA LEU A 68 6.65 0.31 -5.41
C LEU A 68 6.17 -0.75 -4.42
N GLY A 69 6.68 -0.73 -3.18
CA GLY A 69 6.22 -1.62 -2.11
C GLY A 69 4.75 -1.39 -1.77
N LEU A 70 4.33 -0.14 -1.70
CA LEU A 70 2.96 0.28 -1.43
C LEU A 70 2.00 -0.15 -2.56
N GLU A 71 2.41 -0.02 -3.82
CA GLU A 71 1.62 -0.46 -4.96
C GLU A 71 1.51 -1.99 -5.05
N LEU A 72 2.59 -2.72 -4.81
CA LEU A 72 2.57 -4.18 -4.79
C LEU A 72 1.58 -4.72 -3.74
N GLN A 73 1.59 -4.15 -2.53
CA GLN A 73 0.63 -4.48 -1.49
C GLN A 73 -0.81 -4.16 -1.93
N SER A 74 -1.02 -2.96 -2.44
CA SER A 74 -2.35 -2.46 -2.80
C SER A 74 -2.99 -3.29 -3.92
N LEU A 75 -2.23 -3.65 -4.97
CA LEU A 75 -2.72 -4.48 -6.07
C LEU A 75 -3.24 -5.83 -5.59
N ALA A 76 -2.53 -6.48 -4.67
CA ALA A 76 -2.98 -7.73 -4.06
C ALA A 76 -4.30 -7.54 -3.27
N LEU A 77 -4.41 -6.45 -2.51
CA LEU A 77 -5.61 -6.15 -1.72
C LEU A 77 -6.84 -5.83 -2.59
N TYR A 78 -6.67 -5.18 -3.76
CA TYR A 78 -7.80 -4.92 -4.67
C TYR A 78 -8.43 -6.23 -5.17
N ILE A 79 -7.59 -7.22 -5.52
CA ILE A 79 -8.05 -8.52 -5.96
C ILE A 79 -8.70 -9.29 -4.79
N LEU A 80 -8.12 -9.21 -3.59
CA LEU A 80 -8.72 -9.83 -2.40
C LEU A 80 -10.09 -9.22 -2.04
N ALA A 81 -10.28 -7.92 -2.22
CA ALA A 81 -11.58 -7.27 -1.99
C ALA A 81 -12.67 -7.73 -2.96
N SER A 82 -12.29 -8.12 -4.20
CA SER A 82 -13.20 -8.66 -5.22
C SER A 82 -13.07 -10.17 -5.41
N PHE A 83 -12.65 -10.89 -4.38
CA PHE A 83 -12.29 -12.31 -4.52
C PHE A 83 -13.50 -13.21 -4.79
N ASP A 84 -14.67 -12.87 -4.25
CA ASP A 84 -15.94 -13.56 -4.55
C ASP A 84 -16.53 -13.02 -5.87
N ARG A 85 -16.14 -13.66 -6.98
CA ARG A 85 -16.48 -13.24 -8.36
C ARG A 85 -17.97 -13.32 -8.67
N ASP A 86 -18.72 -14.17 -7.99
CA ASP A 86 -20.15 -14.38 -8.22
C ASP A 86 -21.01 -13.37 -7.44
N ASN A 87 -20.42 -12.63 -6.52
CA ASN A 87 -21.09 -11.65 -5.70
C ASN A 87 -20.95 -10.23 -6.28
N LEU A 88 -22.05 -9.64 -6.70
CA LEU A 88 -22.08 -8.29 -7.26
C LEU A 88 -21.49 -7.22 -6.31
N LYS A 89 -21.75 -7.36 -5.00
CA LYS A 89 -21.22 -6.41 -4.00
C LYS A 89 -19.70 -6.51 -3.88
N SER A 90 -19.15 -7.72 -3.92
CA SER A 90 -17.70 -7.94 -3.90
C SER A 90 -17.02 -7.34 -5.13
N ASN A 91 -17.59 -7.56 -6.31
CA ASN A 91 -17.08 -6.98 -7.55
C ASN A 91 -17.15 -5.44 -7.53
N GLU A 92 -18.25 -4.87 -7.07
CA GLU A 92 -18.43 -3.41 -6.93
C GLU A 92 -17.41 -2.82 -5.96
N SER A 93 -17.20 -3.47 -4.80
CA SER A 93 -16.22 -3.03 -3.81
C SER A 93 -14.79 -3.04 -4.34
N GLY A 94 -14.40 -4.11 -5.05
CA GLY A 94 -13.08 -4.19 -5.68
C GLY A 94 -12.84 -3.13 -6.74
N ILE A 95 -13.84 -2.88 -7.60
CA ILE A 95 -13.74 -1.82 -8.63
C ILE A 95 -13.63 -0.44 -7.99
N LYS A 96 -14.47 -0.11 -7.00
CA LYS A 96 -14.41 1.16 -6.27
C LYS A 96 -13.05 1.33 -5.60
N TYR A 97 -12.57 0.29 -4.93
CA TYR A 97 -11.27 0.31 -4.26
C TYR A 97 -10.13 0.56 -5.26
N PHE A 98 -10.12 -0.17 -6.37
CA PHE A 98 -9.10 -0.02 -7.41
C PHE A 98 -9.09 1.38 -8.01
N ILE A 99 -10.24 1.89 -8.48
CA ILE A 99 -10.31 3.20 -9.15
C ILE A 99 -9.87 4.34 -8.23
N LEU A 100 -10.43 4.38 -7.02
CA LEU A 100 -10.14 5.46 -6.06
C LEU A 100 -8.70 5.39 -5.56
N SER A 101 -8.21 4.18 -5.34
CA SER A 101 -6.82 3.96 -4.91
C SER A 101 -5.82 4.26 -6.02
N ALA A 102 -6.13 3.94 -7.28
CA ALA A 102 -5.29 4.29 -8.43
C ALA A 102 -5.17 5.82 -8.60
N LEU A 103 -6.26 6.57 -8.39
CA LEU A 103 -6.21 8.03 -8.36
C LEU A 103 -5.26 8.54 -7.27
N SER A 104 -5.38 8.00 -6.07
CA SER A 104 -4.52 8.34 -4.92
C SER A 104 -3.05 8.02 -5.21
N SER A 105 -2.77 6.87 -5.81
CA SER A 105 -1.42 6.47 -6.21
C SER A 105 -0.82 7.39 -7.26
N GLY A 106 -1.65 7.87 -8.20
CA GLY A 106 -1.24 8.88 -9.16
C GLY A 106 -0.85 10.21 -8.49
N LEU A 107 -1.62 10.67 -7.50
CA LEU A 107 -1.30 11.86 -6.71
C LEU A 107 0.02 11.67 -5.91
N LEU A 108 0.19 10.50 -5.28
CA LEU A 108 1.41 10.16 -4.56
C LEU A 108 2.64 10.18 -5.48
N LEU A 109 2.54 9.50 -6.63
CA LEU A 109 3.63 9.45 -7.60
C LEU A 109 3.97 10.83 -8.16
N TYR A 110 2.95 11.65 -8.43
CA TYR A 110 3.14 13.03 -8.87
C TYR A 110 3.87 13.85 -7.81
N GLY A 111 3.49 13.71 -6.53
CA GLY A 111 4.19 14.34 -5.42
C GLY A 111 5.66 13.90 -5.31
N CYS A 112 5.93 12.60 -5.45
CA CYS A 112 7.30 12.06 -5.47
C CYS A 112 8.11 12.62 -6.65
N SER A 113 7.51 12.73 -7.83
CA SER A 113 8.14 13.30 -9.02
C SER A 113 8.49 14.79 -8.84
N LEU A 114 7.58 15.57 -8.26
CA LEU A 114 7.84 16.98 -7.92
C LEU A 114 8.99 17.10 -6.93
N LEU A 115 8.96 16.29 -5.86
CA LEU A 115 10.01 16.33 -4.84
C LEU A 115 11.36 15.98 -5.44
N TYR A 116 11.42 14.96 -6.30
CA TYR A 116 12.62 14.63 -7.07
C TYR A 116 13.08 15.80 -7.96
N GLY A 117 12.15 16.48 -8.63
CA GLY A 117 12.46 17.64 -9.48
C GLY A 117 13.13 18.79 -8.73
N PHE A 118 12.76 19.01 -7.46
CA PHE A 118 13.34 20.09 -6.64
C PHE A 118 14.60 19.67 -5.88
N THR A 119 14.73 18.40 -5.49
CA THR A 119 15.85 17.91 -4.68
C THR A 119 16.93 17.19 -5.49
N GLY A 120 16.56 16.66 -6.67
CA GLY A 120 17.44 15.85 -7.51
C GLY A 120 17.79 14.48 -6.93
N SER A 121 17.06 14.02 -5.90
CA SER A 121 17.25 12.71 -5.27
C SER A 121 15.94 12.07 -4.86
N THR A 122 15.92 10.75 -4.82
CA THR A 122 14.81 9.94 -4.28
C THR A 122 15.14 9.40 -2.88
N ASN A 123 16.38 9.46 -2.44
CA ASN A 123 16.82 8.97 -1.13
C ASN A 123 16.35 9.90 -0.01
N PHE A 124 15.78 9.34 1.06
CA PHE A 124 15.22 10.13 2.17
C PHE A 124 16.25 11.01 2.87
N GLU A 125 17.47 10.52 3.08
CA GLU A 125 18.54 11.31 3.74
C GLU A 125 18.97 12.48 2.88
N GLU A 126 19.16 12.27 1.57
CA GLU A 126 19.54 13.32 0.64
C GLU A 126 18.44 14.35 0.45
N ILE A 127 17.17 13.90 0.39
CA ILE A 127 16.02 14.80 0.33
C ILE A 127 16.01 15.71 1.55
N ASN A 128 16.18 15.15 2.74
CA ASN A 128 16.19 15.92 3.99
C ASN A 128 17.30 16.98 4.03
N LEU A 129 18.47 16.68 3.47
CA LEU A 129 19.58 17.62 3.40
C LEU A 129 19.39 18.74 2.37
N LYS A 130 18.71 18.43 1.25
CA LYS A 130 18.53 19.37 0.12
C LYS A 130 17.21 20.13 0.16
N MET A 131 16.28 19.74 1.03
CA MET A 131 14.96 20.35 1.13
C MET A 131 15.04 21.68 1.84
N GLU A 132 14.94 22.78 1.08
CA GLU A 132 14.77 24.11 1.63
C GLU A 132 13.31 24.32 2.01
N VAL A 133 13.06 24.64 3.29
CA VAL A 133 11.69 24.79 3.84
C VAL A 133 10.93 25.95 3.19
N GLU A 134 11.64 26.93 2.63
CA GLU A 134 11.05 28.09 1.95
C GLU A 134 10.67 27.82 0.48
N ASN A 135 11.03 26.65 -0.06
CA ASN A 135 10.71 26.32 -1.46
C ASN A 135 9.23 25.92 -1.59
N THR A 136 8.43 26.84 -2.13
CA THR A 136 6.99 26.64 -2.36
C THR A 136 6.69 25.36 -3.16
N GLY A 137 7.55 25.01 -4.13
CA GLY A 137 7.37 23.78 -4.94
C GLY A 137 7.56 22.52 -4.12
N ALA A 138 8.51 22.48 -3.18
CA ALA A 138 8.70 21.36 -2.27
C ALA A 138 7.50 21.19 -1.31
N ILE A 139 6.90 22.29 -0.87
CA ILE A 139 5.67 22.27 -0.06
C ILE A 139 4.52 21.61 -0.85
N PHE A 140 4.30 22.01 -2.10
CA PHE A 140 3.29 21.38 -2.96
C PHE A 140 3.56 19.88 -3.14
N ALA A 141 4.80 19.48 -3.37
CA ALA A 141 5.17 18.08 -3.48
C ALA A 141 4.78 17.29 -2.21
N MET A 142 5.10 17.84 -1.04
CA MET A 142 4.75 17.22 0.25
C MET A 142 3.22 17.12 0.45
N VAL A 143 2.45 18.12 0.05
CA VAL A 143 0.97 18.09 0.13
C VAL A 143 0.41 16.94 -0.73
N PHE A 144 0.91 16.74 -1.95
CA PHE A 144 0.47 15.65 -2.80
C PHE A 144 0.84 14.27 -2.23
N ILE A 145 2.05 14.12 -1.67
CA ILE A 145 2.47 12.90 -1.00
C ILE A 145 1.58 12.61 0.20
N LEU A 146 1.36 13.60 1.05
CA LEU A 146 0.49 13.46 2.23
C LEU A 146 -0.95 13.14 1.86
N ALA A 147 -1.51 13.77 0.83
CA ALA A 147 -2.85 13.47 0.34
C ALA A 147 -2.97 12.02 -0.15
N GLY A 148 -1.98 11.54 -0.92
CA GLY A 148 -1.93 10.15 -1.38
C GLY A 148 -1.82 9.14 -0.23
N LEU A 149 -0.97 9.41 0.75
CA LEU A 149 -0.82 8.57 1.94
C LEU A 149 -2.07 8.62 2.84
N ALA A 150 -2.66 9.79 3.04
CA ALA A 150 -3.88 9.96 3.81
C ALA A 150 -5.04 9.15 3.23
N PHE A 151 -5.13 9.09 1.89
CA PHE A 151 -6.10 8.24 1.22
C PHE A 151 -5.85 6.74 1.51
N LYS A 152 -4.60 6.29 1.45
CA LYS A 152 -4.23 4.88 1.69
C LYS A 152 -4.55 4.42 3.14
N VAL A 153 -4.41 5.31 4.12
CA VAL A 153 -4.75 5.02 5.52
C VAL A 153 -6.18 5.41 5.89
N SER A 154 -7.00 5.80 4.92
CA SER A 154 -8.40 6.22 5.14
C SER A 154 -8.53 7.38 6.13
N ALA A 155 -7.57 8.31 6.15
CA ALA A 155 -7.65 9.49 6.98
C ALA A 155 -8.72 10.46 6.46
N VAL A 156 -9.45 11.10 7.37
CA VAL A 156 -10.43 12.14 7.03
C VAL A 156 -9.72 13.33 6.35
N PRO A 157 -10.22 13.81 5.20
CA PRO A 157 -11.50 13.57 4.51
C PRO A 157 -11.49 12.41 3.47
N PHE A 158 -10.40 11.70 3.30
CA PHE A 158 -10.20 10.70 2.23
C PHE A 158 -10.71 9.29 2.56
N HIS A 159 -11.63 9.15 3.52
CA HIS A 159 -12.15 7.88 4.03
C HIS A 159 -13.42 7.36 3.35
N MET A 160 -13.96 8.08 2.35
CA MET A 160 -15.28 7.78 1.76
C MET A 160 -15.38 6.40 1.07
N TRP A 161 -14.26 5.85 0.64
CA TRP A 161 -14.21 4.53 -0.01
C TRP A 161 -14.29 3.36 0.98
N THR A 162 -13.86 3.58 2.21
CA THR A 162 -13.66 2.53 3.22
C THR A 162 -14.95 1.79 3.59
N PRO A 163 -16.09 2.44 3.89
CA PRO A 163 -17.32 1.74 4.25
C PRO A 163 -17.82 0.81 3.13
N ASP A 164 -17.80 1.28 1.89
CA ASP A 164 -18.27 0.50 0.74
C ASP A 164 -17.40 -0.75 0.50
N VAL A 165 -16.07 -0.59 0.63
CA VAL A 165 -15.12 -1.68 0.44
C VAL A 165 -15.22 -2.72 1.54
N TYR A 166 -15.29 -2.30 2.81
CA TYR A 166 -15.41 -3.22 3.93
C TYR A 166 -16.75 -3.97 3.95
N GLN A 167 -17.84 -3.32 3.52
CA GLN A 167 -19.15 -3.95 3.44
C GLN A 167 -19.26 -4.94 2.28
N GLY A 168 -18.58 -4.69 1.17
CA GLY A 168 -18.68 -5.49 -0.04
C GLY A 168 -17.63 -6.60 -0.14
N SER A 169 -16.49 -6.46 0.53
CA SER A 169 -15.45 -7.51 0.53
C SER A 169 -15.92 -8.77 1.23
N PRO A 170 -15.46 -9.96 0.80
CA PRO A 170 -15.74 -11.23 1.47
C PRO A 170 -15.25 -11.18 2.92
N SER A 171 -16.15 -11.41 3.89
CA SER A 171 -15.89 -11.38 5.34
C SER A 171 -16.46 -12.62 6.01
#